data_1d12a7a15e760ed34ec68983aa111843
#
_entry.id   1d12a7a15e760ed34ec68983aa111843
#
_cell.length_a   1.000
_cell.length_b   1.000
_cell.length_c   1.000
_cell.angle_alpha   90.00
_cell.angle_beta   90.00
_cell.angle_gamma   90.00
#
_symmetry.space_group_name_H-M   'P 1'
#
loop_
_entity.id
_entity.type
_entity.pdbx_description
1 polymer ?
#
loop_
_entity_poly.entity_id
_entity_poly.type
_entity_poly.pdbx_seq_one_letter_code
_entity_poly.pdbx_strand_id
1 'polypeptide(L)'
;VTLPNSFKYYGQNDRSGMDRYAYLMAVHAGQLLDEEVDFSPYDQDGDGEVDNVTIIYAGEGEATAYPTDPDCDDYVWPHSYDIENARIDAADRTFDGVTFNHYICMNEWDRANSRTPRPAGIGLFCHEFGHALGLPDLYMTSYSGDMSATPGQWSIMDQGSYNNGMHTPPLMSSYERYTLGWVSPIVIDKPMDAELKANSGKCYVVETDRANEFFMFECRTKDDDSNVWDSYLKASGLMVWHI
;
A
#
# COMPACT_ATOMS: atom_id res chain seq x y z
N VAL A 1 2.98 -2.93 -22.47
CA VAL A 1 2.82 -1.85 -23.48
C VAL A 1 3.91 -0.81 -23.33
N THR A 2 4.20 -0.03 -24.38
CA THR A 2 5.10 1.12 -24.29
C THR A 2 4.26 2.38 -24.34
N LEU A 3 4.30 3.15 -23.24
CA LEU A 3 3.54 4.39 -23.13
C LEU A 3 4.12 5.50 -24.02
N PRO A 4 3.31 6.50 -24.45
CA PRO A 4 3.73 7.51 -25.42
C PRO A 4 4.75 8.50 -24.87
N ASN A 5 4.91 8.64 -23.56
CA ASN A 5 5.81 9.59 -22.94
C ASN A 5 6.87 8.90 -22.08
N SER A 6 7.95 9.61 -21.75
CA SER A 6 9.03 9.11 -20.91
C SER A 6 8.64 9.13 -19.41
N PHE A 7 9.42 8.42 -18.58
CA PHE A 7 9.26 8.46 -17.13
C PHE A 7 9.31 9.90 -16.59
N LYS A 8 10.17 10.77 -17.11
CA LYS A 8 10.25 12.19 -16.72
C LYS A 8 8.97 12.98 -16.97
N TYR A 9 8.15 12.57 -17.94
CA TYR A 9 6.86 13.19 -18.15
C TYR A 9 5.85 12.78 -17.09
N TYR A 10 5.83 11.48 -16.75
CA TYR A 10 4.86 10.95 -15.79
C TYR A 10 5.23 11.31 -14.34
N GLY A 11 6.51 11.25 -14.01
CA GLY A 11 7.03 11.46 -12.65
C GLY A 11 7.46 12.90 -12.34
N GLN A 12 7.36 13.84 -13.31
CA GLN A 12 7.75 15.22 -12.98
C GLN A 12 6.92 15.78 -11.83
N ASN A 13 7.62 16.25 -10.83
CA ASN A 13 7.00 16.83 -9.66
C ASN A 13 6.36 18.21 -9.92
N ASP A 14 5.22 18.45 -9.27
CA ASP A 14 4.65 19.78 -9.14
C ASP A 14 5.33 20.59 -8.02
N ARG A 15 4.82 21.78 -7.70
CA ARG A 15 5.39 22.64 -6.65
C ARG A 15 5.24 22.07 -5.23
N SER A 16 4.39 21.08 -5.04
CA SER A 16 4.19 20.39 -3.76
C SER A 16 5.02 19.11 -3.62
N GLY A 17 5.75 18.74 -4.67
CA GLY A 17 6.52 17.49 -4.72
C GLY A 17 5.68 16.26 -5.06
N MET A 18 4.54 16.45 -5.71
CA MET A 18 3.68 15.36 -6.16
C MET A 18 3.76 15.19 -7.66
N ASP A 19 3.73 13.94 -8.14
CA ASP A 19 3.73 13.60 -9.56
C ASP A 19 2.57 14.25 -10.32
N ARG A 20 2.89 15.04 -11.32
CA ARG A 20 1.90 15.83 -12.07
C ARG A 20 1.02 14.99 -12.97
N TYR A 21 1.58 13.95 -13.57
CA TYR A 21 0.96 13.24 -14.69
C TYR A 21 1.00 11.73 -14.54
N ALA A 22 1.34 11.21 -13.36
CA ALA A 22 1.44 9.76 -13.14
C ALA A 22 0.13 9.03 -13.45
N TYR A 23 -1.02 9.62 -13.13
CA TYR A 23 -2.33 9.07 -13.43
C TYR A 23 -2.56 8.83 -14.94
N LEU A 24 -1.87 9.58 -15.82
CA LEU A 24 -1.94 9.35 -17.27
C LEU A 24 -1.28 8.03 -17.70
N MET A 25 -0.49 7.38 -16.85
CA MET A 25 0.00 6.04 -17.18
C MET A 25 -1.14 5.05 -17.32
N ALA A 26 -2.12 5.07 -16.40
CA ALA A 26 -3.29 4.21 -16.47
C ALA A 26 -4.16 4.52 -17.69
N VAL A 27 -4.43 5.81 -17.92
CA VAL A 27 -5.24 6.26 -19.07
C VAL A 27 -4.60 5.86 -20.40
N HIS A 28 -3.31 6.15 -20.59
CA HIS A 28 -2.59 5.81 -21.81
C HIS A 28 -2.44 4.30 -22.01
N ALA A 29 -2.28 3.55 -20.91
CA ALA A 29 -2.23 2.09 -20.98
C ALA A 29 -3.60 1.52 -21.45
N GLY A 30 -4.70 2.01 -20.89
CA GLY A 30 -6.04 1.64 -21.33
C GLY A 30 -6.27 1.95 -22.79
N GLN A 31 -5.97 3.18 -23.23
CA GLN A 31 -6.09 3.60 -24.66
C GLN A 31 -5.28 2.74 -25.63
N LEU A 32 -4.11 2.26 -25.20
CA LEU A 32 -3.26 1.40 -26.04
C LEU A 32 -3.72 -0.05 -26.11
N LEU A 33 -4.45 -0.50 -25.08
CA LEU A 33 -4.89 -1.89 -24.94
C LEU A 33 -6.36 -2.10 -25.32
N ASP A 34 -7.13 -1.05 -25.55
CA ASP A 34 -8.57 -1.05 -25.77
C ASP A 34 -9.01 -1.97 -26.93
N GLU A 35 -8.20 -2.07 -28.00
CA GLU A 35 -8.48 -2.98 -29.12
C GLU A 35 -8.05 -4.44 -28.85
N GLU A 36 -7.22 -4.68 -27.80
CA GLU A 36 -6.62 -6.00 -27.52
C GLU A 36 -7.24 -6.68 -26.30
N VAL A 37 -7.74 -5.89 -25.34
CA VAL A 37 -8.25 -6.35 -24.05
C VAL A 37 -9.66 -5.84 -23.84
N ASP A 38 -10.60 -6.74 -23.60
CA ASP A 38 -11.94 -6.41 -23.11
C ASP A 38 -11.85 -6.15 -21.60
N PHE A 39 -12.09 -4.91 -21.20
CA PHE A 39 -12.02 -4.50 -19.79
C PHE A 39 -13.31 -4.74 -19.02
N SER A 40 -14.44 -5.00 -19.70
CA SER A 40 -15.74 -5.18 -19.04
C SER A 40 -15.80 -6.28 -17.99
N PRO A 41 -15.03 -7.40 -18.05
CA PRO A 41 -15.05 -8.43 -17.01
C PRO A 41 -14.36 -8.04 -15.70
N TYR A 42 -13.65 -6.92 -15.65
CA TYR A 42 -12.90 -6.46 -14.48
C TYR A 42 -13.67 -5.47 -13.59
N ASP A 43 -14.94 -5.24 -13.88
CA ASP A 43 -15.96 -4.63 -13.02
C ASP A 43 -16.81 -5.77 -12.43
N GLN A 44 -16.41 -6.31 -11.29
CA GLN A 44 -17.07 -7.50 -10.72
C GLN A 44 -18.24 -7.15 -9.80
N ASP A 45 -18.24 -5.94 -9.23
CA ASP A 45 -19.32 -5.48 -8.36
C ASP A 45 -20.42 -4.69 -9.12
N GLY A 46 -20.16 -4.34 -10.38
CA GLY A 46 -21.14 -3.75 -11.31
C GLY A 46 -21.36 -2.26 -11.07
N ASP A 47 -20.37 -1.55 -10.57
CA ASP A 47 -20.44 -0.11 -10.30
C ASP A 47 -20.07 0.75 -11.54
N GLY A 48 -19.56 0.13 -12.60
CA GLY A 48 -19.13 0.76 -13.84
C GLY A 48 -17.68 1.21 -13.84
N GLU A 49 -16.90 0.82 -12.82
CA GLU A 49 -15.47 1.05 -12.74
C GLU A 49 -14.70 -0.28 -12.75
N VAL A 50 -13.48 -0.28 -13.23
CA VAL A 50 -12.58 -1.44 -13.09
C VAL A 50 -12.14 -1.53 -11.64
N ASP A 51 -12.34 -2.68 -10.98
CA ASP A 51 -12.07 -2.87 -9.53
C ASP A 51 -10.68 -2.42 -9.10
N ASN A 52 -9.66 -2.65 -9.92
CA ASN A 52 -8.30 -2.14 -9.70
C ASN A 52 -7.45 -2.22 -10.97
N VAL A 53 -6.74 -1.14 -11.28
CA VAL A 53 -5.71 -1.09 -12.31
C VAL A 53 -4.33 -1.09 -11.62
N THR A 54 -3.53 -2.12 -11.89
CA THR A 54 -2.15 -2.20 -11.35
C THR A 54 -1.13 -1.94 -12.45
N ILE A 55 -0.24 -0.99 -12.23
CA ILE A 55 0.83 -0.63 -13.16
C ILE A 55 2.19 -0.99 -12.53
N ILE A 56 2.94 -1.86 -13.19
CA ILE A 56 4.35 -2.08 -12.89
C ILE A 56 5.14 -1.41 -14.01
N TYR A 57 5.71 -0.23 -13.71
CA TYR A 57 6.47 0.52 -14.70
C TYR A 57 7.95 0.12 -14.71
N ALA A 58 8.54 0.11 -15.91
CA ALA A 58 9.93 -0.24 -16.10
C ALA A 58 10.86 0.79 -15.44
N GLY A 59 11.90 0.32 -14.78
CA GLY A 59 12.91 1.15 -14.15
C GLY A 59 12.71 1.35 -12.64
N GLU A 60 13.35 2.37 -12.12
CA GLU A 60 13.37 2.71 -10.69
C GLU A 60 12.22 3.68 -10.36
N GLY A 61 11.81 3.71 -9.09
CA GLY A 61 10.84 4.66 -8.55
C GLY A 61 11.49 5.68 -7.63
N GLU A 62 10.90 6.87 -7.51
CA GLU A 62 11.41 7.96 -6.68
C GLU A 62 11.63 7.53 -5.23
N ALA A 63 10.70 6.77 -4.64
CA ALA A 63 10.76 6.33 -3.24
C ALA A 63 12.03 5.55 -2.86
N THR A 64 12.71 4.95 -3.84
CA THR A 64 13.91 4.11 -3.63
C THR A 64 15.09 4.49 -4.51
N ALA A 65 14.96 5.55 -5.30
CA ALA A 65 16.03 6.09 -6.13
C ALA A 65 17.25 6.50 -5.28
N TYR A 66 18.41 6.45 -5.90
CA TYR A 66 19.62 6.88 -5.21
C TYR A 66 19.62 8.42 -5.08
N PRO A 67 19.79 8.99 -3.87
CA PRO A 67 19.64 10.45 -3.66
C PRO A 67 20.59 11.33 -4.46
N THR A 68 21.64 10.78 -5.04
CA THR A 68 22.58 11.51 -5.92
C THR A 68 22.30 11.27 -7.41
N ASP A 69 21.25 10.54 -7.75
CA ASP A 69 20.77 10.43 -9.12
C ASP A 69 20.16 11.78 -9.53
N PRO A 70 20.66 12.43 -10.60
CA PRO A 70 20.14 13.73 -11.02
C PRO A 70 18.69 13.69 -11.50
N ASP A 71 18.17 12.52 -11.78
CA ASP A 71 16.81 12.29 -12.28
C ASP A 71 15.87 11.74 -11.19
N CYS A 72 16.32 11.63 -9.93
CA CYS A 72 15.51 10.99 -8.89
C CYS A 72 14.15 11.67 -8.66
N ASP A 73 14.08 12.99 -8.73
CA ASP A 73 12.86 13.78 -8.56
C ASP A 73 11.92 13.72 -9.80
N ASP A 74 12.37 13.10 -10.88
CA ASP A 74 11.58 12.89 -12.10
C ASP A 74 11.11 11.43 -12.25
N TYR A 75 11.50 10.53 -11.34
CA TYR A 75 10.94 9.18 -11.31
C TYR A 75 9.53 9.21 -10.74
N VAL A 76 8.68 8.28 -11.18
CA VAL A 76 7.34 8.14 -10.61
C VAL A 76 7.44 7.63 -9.17
N TRP A 77 6.75 8.29 -8.25
CA TRP A 77 6.55 7.80 -6.90
C TRP A 77 5.55 6.63 -6.91
N PRO A 78 5.85 5.45 -6.34
CA PRO A 78 4.86 4.39 -6.15
C PRO A 78 3.69 4.90 -5.31
N HIS A 79 2.46 4.73 -5.78
CA HIS A 79 1.27 5.28 -5.11
C HIS A 79 -0.02 4.59 -5.53
N SER A 80 -1.06 4.84 -4.75
CA SER A 80 -2.47 4.59 -5.04
C SER A 80 -3.17 5.92 -5.29
N TYR A 81 -4.04 5.99 -6.31
CA TYR A 81 -4.71 7.23 -6.66
C TYR A 81 -6.02 7.00 -7.43
N ASP A 82 -6.99 7.89 -7.21
CA ASP A 82 -8.24 7.94 -7.96
C ASP A 82 -8.16 9.03 -9.04
N ILE A 83 -8.25 8.62 -10.31
CA ILE A 83 -8.03 9.49 -11.48
C ILE A 83 -9.05 10.62 -11.55
N GLU A 84 -10.25 10.45 -11.00
CA GLU A 84 -11.26 11.51 -10.93
C GLU A 84 -10.74 12.77 -10.21
N ASN A 85 -9.81 12.62 -9.25
CA ASN A 85 -9.20 13.73 -8.54
C ASN A 85 -8.32 14.62 -9.47
N ALA A 86 -7.84 14.06 -10.58
CA ALA A 86 -7.10 14.79 -11.60
C ALA A 86 -8.01 15.59 -12.54
N ARG A 87 -9.33 15.47 -12.40
CA ARG A 87 -10.36 16.17 -13.21
C ARG A 87 -10.26 15.89 -14.71
N ILE A 88 -9.85 14.67 -15.08
CA ILE A 88 -9.96 14.16 -16.45
C ILE A 88 -11.43 13.77 -16.73
N ASP A 89 -11.89 14.02 -17.96
CA ASP A 89 -13.19 13.54 -18.39
C ASP A 89 -13.26 12.01 -18.31
N ALA A 90 -14.36 11.49 -17.74
CA ALA A 90 -14.58 10.06 -17.67
C ALA A 90 -14.54 9.41 -19.07
N ALA A 91 -15.01 10.10 -20.11
CA ALA A 91 -14.98 9.57 -21.48
C ALA A 91 -13.55 9.29 -22.00
N ASP A 92 -12.53 9.99 -21.49
CA ASP A 92 -11.14 9.79 -21.92
C ASP A 92 -10.49 8.55 -21.25
N ARG A 93 -11.16 7.95 -20.27
CA ARG A 93 -10.69 6.82 -19.48
C ARG A 93 -11.70 5.69 -19.33
N THR A 94 -12.73 5.67 -20.21
CA THR A 94 -13.75 4.62 -20.28
C THR A 94 -13.49 3.74 -21.51
N PHE A 95 -13.38 2.44 -21.29
CA PHE A 95 -13.07 1.40 -22.27
C PHE A 95 -14.08 0.26 -22.08
N ASP A 96 -14.66 -0.28 -23.15
CA ASP A 96 -15.63 -1.38 -23.08
C ASP A 96 -16.82 -1.16 -22.13
N GLY A 97 -17.14 0.13 -21.85
CA GLY A 97 -18.24 0.50 -20.96
C GLY A 97 -17.88 0.59 -19.48
N VAL A 98 -16.63 0.31 -19.10
CA VAL A 98 -16.12 0.46 -17.72
C VAL A 98 -15.05 1.53 -17.65
N THR A 99 -14.97 2.22 -16.53
CA THR A 99 -14.10 3.39 -16.33
C THR A 99 -12.89 3.03 -15.50
N PHE A 100 -11.69 3.44 -15.94
CA PHE A 100 -10.50 3.38 -15.08
C PHE A 100 -10.55 4.54 -14.09
N ASN A 101 -10.64 4.25 -12.81
CA ASN A 101 -10.61 5.25 -11.75
C ASN A 101 -9.52 4.95 -10.73
N HIS A 102 -9.71 3.91 -9.94
CA HIS A 102 -8.70 3.52 -8.97
C HIS A 102 -7.54 2.80 -9.64
N TYR A 103 -6.30 3.26 -9.38
CA TYR A 103 -5.11 2.53 -9.80
C TYR A 103 -4.01 2.59 -8.73
N ILE A 104 -3.15 1.58 -8.77
CA ILE A 104 -1.90 1.54 -8.03
C ILE A 104 -0.74 1.43 -9.01
N CYS A 105 0.39 2.02 -8.67
CA CYS A 105 1.59 1.86 -9.47
C CYS A 105 2.83 1.62 -8.61
N MET A 106 3.79 0.90 -9.19
CA MET A 106 5.07 0.59 -8.57
C MET A 106 6.15 0.37 -9.60
N ASN A 107 7.39 0.53 -9.16
CA ASN A 107 8.58 0.33 -9.96
C ASN A 107 8.96 -1.15 -10.11
N GLU A 108 9.57 -1.50 -11.25
CA GLU A 108 10.14 -2.83 -11.49
C GLU A 108 11.46 -3.04 -10.72
N TRP A 109 12.27 -1.99 -10.58
CA TRP A 109 13.61 -2.04 -9.97
C TRP A 109 13.71 -1.08 -8.78
N ASP A 110 14.40 -1.51 -7.74
CA ASP A 110 14.73 -0.68 -6.58
C ASP A 110 16.24 -0.65 -6.29
N ARG A 111 16.66 0.36 -5.54
CA ARG A 111 18.01 0.48 -4.98
C ARG A 111 18.02 0.50 -3.46
N ALA A 112 16.95 0.14 -2.80
CA ALA A 112 16.84 0.20 -1.35
C ALA A 112 18.08 -0.44 -0.71
N ASN A 113 18.90 0.37 -0.05
CA ASN A 113 20.15 -0.02 0.61
C ASN A 113 21.25 -0.61 -0.32
N SER A 114 21.14 -0.44 -1.64
CA SER A 114 22.12 -0.96 -2.61
C SER A 114 22.46 0.12 -3.65
N ARG A 115 23.72 0.13 -4.09
CA ARG A 115 24.13 0.97 -5.24
C ARG A 115 23.76 0.34 -6.58
N THR A 116 23.42 -0.94 -6.59
CA THR A 116 23.06 -1.70 -7.79
C THR A 116 21.57 -1.94 -7.77
N PRO A 117 20.85 -1.58 -8.85
CA PRO A 117 19.43 -1.90 -8.98
C PRO A 117 19.21 -3.41 -8.88
N ARG A 118 18.09 -3.79 -8.29
CA ARG A 118 17.60 -5.17 -8.18
C ARG A 118 16.09 -5.17 -8.43
N PRO A 119 15.49 -6.32 -8.75
CA PRO A 119 14.03 -6.40 -8.82
C PRO A 119 13.39 -5.89 -7.53
N ALA A 120 12.37 -5.06 -7.66
CA ALA A 120 11.65 -4.52 -6.53
C ALA A 120 11.00 -5.64 -5.70
N GLY A 121 10.96 -5.45 -4.39
CA GLY A 121 10.23 -6.34 -3.48
C GLY A 121 8.74 -6.09 -3.52
N ILE A 122 7.96 -7.02 -2.99
CA ILE A 122 6.50 -6.93 -2.98
C ILE A 122 5.93 -5.96 -1.93
N GLY A 123 6.78 -5.39 -1.08
CA GLY A 123 6.33 -4.56 0.06
C GLY A 123 5.55 -3.33 -0.37
N LEU A 124 6.03 -2.60 -1.39
CA LEU A 124 5.29 -1.47 -1.95
C LEU A 124 3.98 -1.92 -2.60
N PHE A 125 4.00 -3.02 -3.37
CA PHE A 125 2.76 -3.59 -3.91
C PHE A 125 1.74 -3.85 -2.81
N CYS A 126 2.15 -4.50 -1.72
CA CYS A 126 1.26 -4.81 -0.61
C CYS A 126 0.72 -3.56 0.08
N HIS A 127 1.53 -2.49 0.16
CA HIS A 127 1.12 -1.19 0.71
C HIS A 127 0.07 -0.53 -0.20
N GLU A 128 0.39 -0.33 -1.48
CA GLU A 128 -0.52 0.33 -2.43
C GLU A 128 -1.80 -0.49 -2.64
N PHE A 129 -1.69 -1.82 -2.67
CA PHE A 129 -2.86 -2.68 -2.72
C PHE A 129 -3.69 -2.66 -1.43
N GLY A 130 -3.06 -2.38 -0.28
CA GLY A 130 -3.74 -2.07 0.97
C GLY A 130 -4.68 -0.88 0.84
N HIS A 131 -4.27 0.17 0.12
CA HIS A 131 -5.12 1.31 -0.21
C HIS A 131 -6.30 0.91 -1.12
N ALA A 132 -6.03 0.10 -2.15
CA ALA A 132 -7.09 -0.45 -3.01
C ALA A 132 -8.14 -1.25 -2.22
N LEU A 133 -7.74 -1.88 -1.12
CA LEU A 133 -8.64 -2.58 -0.21
C LEU A 133 -9.35 -1.65 0.80
N GLY A 134 -9.00 -0.36 0.84
CA GLY A 134 -9.60 0.65 1.73
C GLY A 134 -8.83 0.95 3.00
N LEU A 135 -7.58 0.51 3.14
CA LEU A 135 -6.73 0.87 4.29
C LEU A 135 -6.13 2.26 4.10
N PRO A 136 -6.12 3.11 5.14
CA PRO A 136 -5.40 4.37 5.12
C PRO A 136 -3.91 4.17 5.43
N ASP A 137 -3.09 5.18 5.12
CA ASP A 137 -1.76 5.29 5.70
C ASP A 137 -1.81 5.32 7.23
N LEU A 138 -0.93 4.56 7.86
CA LEU A 138 -0.77 4.55 9.31
C LEU A 138 0.49 5.28 9.78
N TYR A 139 1.30 5.80 8.86
CA TYR A 139 2.36 6.74 9.16
C TYR A 139 1.84 8.18 9.22
N MET A 140 2.62 9.07 9.80
CA MET A 140 2.22 10.47 9.91
C MET A 140 2.42 11.22 8.59
N THR A 141 1.33 11.47 7.89
CA THR A 141 1.35 12.17 6.60
C THR A 141 1.59 13.68 6.70
N SER A 142 1.38 14.29 7.89
CA SER A 142 1.54 15.74 8.07
C SER A 142 2.96 16.18 8.40
N TYR A 143 3.87 15.28 8.71
CA TYR A 143 5.26 15.53 9.14
C TYR A 143 5.45 16.53 10.30
N SER A 144 4.36 16.90 10.98
CA SER A 144 4.33 17.94 12.03
C SER A 144 4.15 17.41 13.44
N GLY A 145 4.06 16.09 13.64
CA GLY A 145 3.78 15.46 14.91
C GLY A 145 4.86 14.48 15.37
N ASP A 146 4.53 13.71 16.40
CA ASP A 146 5.41 12.68 16.94
C ASP A 146 5.42 11.42 16.07
N MET A 147 6.43 11.29 15.23
CA MET A 147 6.63 10.11 14.36
C MET A 147 6.84 8.81 15.16
N SER A 148 7.08 8.86 16.47
CA SER A 148 7.23 7.65 17.29
C SER A 148 5.90 7.00 17.67
N ALA A 149 4.79 7.68 17.44
CA ALA A 149 3.44 7.19 17.75
C ALA A 149 2.81 6.34 16.63
N THR A 150 3.56 6.04 15.56
CA THR A 150 3.08 5.23 14.45
C THR A 150 3.48 3.75 14.59
N PRO A 151 2.78 2.81 13.93
CA PRO A 151 3.13 1.38 14.00
C PRO A 151 4.52 1.03 13.46
N GLY A 152 5.09 1.86 12.59
CA GLY A 152 6.42 1.65 12.03
C GLY A 152 6.55 0.33 11.27
N GLN A 153 7.62 -0.42 11.56
CA GLN A 153 7.91 -1.69 10.86
C GLN A 153 6.93 -2.83 11.16
N TRP A 154 5.93 -2.62 12.01
CA TRP A 154 4.93 -3.62 12.38
C TRP A 154 3.68 -3.60 11.49
N SER A 155 3.55 -2.60 10.65
CA SER A 155 2.40 -2.40 9.76
C SER A 155 2.85 -2.28 8.31
N ILE A 156 2.11 -2.93 7.42
CA ILE A 156 2.26 -2.79 5.97
C ILE A 156 1.90 -1.36 5.53
N MET A 157 0.92 -0.73 6.19
CA MET A 157 0.48 0.63 5.91
C MET A 157 1.38 1.71 6.54
N ASP A 158 2.59 1.31 6.99
CA ASP A 158 3.66 2.17 7.49
C ASP A 158 5.00 1.61 7.01
N GLN A 159 6.09 1.80 7.76
CA GLN A 159 7.46 1.38 7.41
C GLN A 159 7.64 -0.13 7.22
N GLY A 160 6.65 -0.95 7.57
CA GLY A 160 6.69 -2.40 7.35
C GLY A 160 6.84 -2.80 5.90
N SER A 161 6.28 -2.01 4.97
CA SER A 161 6.45 -2.20 3.53
C SER A 161 7.92 -2.24 3.08
N TYR A 162 8.82 -1.58 3.81
CA TYR A 162 10.27 -1.54 3.54
C TYR A 162 11.08 -2.64 4.24
N ASN A 163 10.47 -3.53 5.00
CA ASN A 163 11.18 -4.60 5.69
C ASN A 163 11.97 -5.46 4.69
N ASN A 164 13.22 -5.81 5.06
CA ASN A 164 14.15 -6.53 4.18
C ASN A 164 14.29 -5.88 2.79
N GLY A 165 14.30 -4.54 2.73
CA GLY A 165 14.32 -3.82 1.46
C GLY A 165 13.13 -4.21 0.58
N MET A 166 11.95 -4.19 1.13
CA MET A 166 10.65 -4.48 0.52
C MET A 166 10.40 -5.95 0.14
N HIS A 167 11.34 -6.87 0.38
CA HIS A 167 11.17 -8.27 0.01
C HIS A 167 10.42 -9.12 1.04
N THR A 168 10.29 -8.63 2.27
CA THR A 168 9.65 -9.38 3.35
C THR A 168 8.79 -8.42 4.20
N PRO A 169 7.71 -7.87 3.62
CA PRO A 169 6.76 -7.06 4.40
C PRO A 169 6.14 -7.93 5.50
N PRO A 170 5.73 -7.35 6.65
CA PRO A 170 5.11 -8.11 7.71
C PRO A 170 3.70 -8.57 7.31
N LEU A 171 3.16 -9.53 8.03
CA LEU A 171 1.72 -9.81 7.96
C LEU A 171 0.93 -8.55 8.37
N MET A 172 -0.24 -8.38 7.77
CA MET A 172 -1.17 -7.34 8.20
C MET A 172 -1.45 -7.46 9.70
N SER A 173 -1.40 -6.35 10.40
CA SER A 173 -1.72 -6.26 11.82
C SER A 173 -3.17 -6.66 12.09
N SER A 174 -3.49 -6.93 13.33
CA SER A 174 -4.89 -7.19 13.73
C SER A 174 -5.79 -6.00 13.44
N TYR A 175 -5.28 -4.77 13.53
CA TYR A 175 -6.03 -3.57 13.21
C TYR A 175 -6.33 -3.46 11.70
N GLU A 176 -5.35 -3.67 10.83
CA GLU A 176 -5.54 -3.67 9.38
C GLU A 176 -6.57 -4.73 8.97
N ARG A 177 -6.44 -5.96 9.48
CA ARG A 177 -7.40 -7.03 9.22
C ARG A 177 -8.80 -6.76 9.77
N TYR A 178 -8.90 -6.09 10.92
CA TYR A 178 -10.18 -5.67 11.49
C TYR A 178 -10.85 -4.61 10.62
N THR A 179 -10.10 -3.62 10.16
CA THR A 179 -10.59 -2.56 9.26
C THR A 179 -11.12 -3.15 7.95
N LEU A 180 -10.44 -4.17 7.41
CA LEU A 180 -10.89 -4.90 6.22
C LEU A 180 -12.05 -5.89 6.47
N GLY A 181 -12.49 -6.06 7.71
CA GLY A 181 -13.52 -7.04 8.06
C GLY A 181 -13.05 -8.50 8.00
N TRP A 182 -11.75 -8.76 7.94
CA TRP A 182 -11.18 -10.11 7.82
C TRP A 182 -11.03 -10.81 9.18
N VAL A 183 -11.12 -10.08 10.27
CA VAL A 183 -11.08 -10.63 11.63
C VAL A 183 -12.13 -9.96 12.50
N SER A 184 -12.76 -10.74 13.38
CA SER A 184 -13.63 -10.25 14.42
C SER A 184 -12.91 -10.40 15.76
N PRO A 185 -12.48 -9.28 16.40
CA PRO A 185 -11.82 -9.33 17.68
C PRO A 185 -12.73 -9.91 18.78
N ILE A 186 -12.11 -10.57 19.75
CA ILE A 186 -12.83 -11.02 20.95
C ILE A 186 -12.86 -9.84 21.94
N VAL A 187 -14.04 -9.39 22.31
CA VAL A 187 -14.21 -8.30 23.27
C VAL A 187 -13.93 -8.79 24.68
N ILE A 188 -13.06 -8.07 25.39
CA ILE A 188 -12.80 -8.28 26.83
C ILE A 188 -13.64 -7.26 27.60
N ASP A 189 -14.78 -7.68 28.11
CA ASP A 189 -15.73 -6.86 28.87
C ASP A 189 -15.58 -7.02 30.40
N LYS A 190 -14.76 -7.99 30.83
CA LYS A 190 -14.50 -8.31 32.24
C LYS A 190 -13.14 -8.98 32.38
N PRO A 191 -12.54 -9.00 33.57
CA PRO A 191 -11.31 -9.72 33.83
C PRO A 191 -11.42 -11.18 33.42
N MET A 192 -10.47 -11.65 32.61
CA MET A 192 -10.39 -13.03 32.12
C MET A 192 -8.94 -13.44 31.87
N ASP A 193 -8.68 -14.74 31.96
CA ASP A 193 -7.46 -15.31 31.41
C ASP A 193 -7.64 -15.53 29.90
N ALA A 194 -6.73 -14.99 29.09
CA ALA A 194 -6.78 -15.08 27.65
C ALA A 194 -5.47 -15.67 27.12
N GLU A 195 -5.58 -16.63 26.18
CA GLU A 195 -4.44 -17.18 25.47
C GLU A 195 -4.35 -16.56 24.08
N LEU A 196 -3.21 -15.97 23.76
CA LEU A 196 -2.85 -15.43 22.47
C LEU A 196 -1.63 -16.16 21.93
N LYS A 197 -1.83 -17.06 20.98
CA LYS A 197 -0.72 -17.68 20.26
C LYS A 197 -0.19 -16.72 19.21
N ALA A 198 1.13 -16.69 19.10
CA ALA A 198 1.80 -15.89 18.09
C ALA A 198 1.32 -16.26 16.69
N ASN A 199 1.15 -15.25 15.84
CA ASN A 199 0.76 -15.37 14.44
C ASN A 199 -0.53 -16.22 14.19
N SER A 200 -1.37 -16.39 15.21
CA SER A 200 -2.60 -17.20 15.10
C SER A 200 -3.73 -16.52 14.34
N GLY A 201 -3.57 -15.24 14.00
CA GLY A 201 -4.66 -14.42 13.44
C GLY A 201 -5.71 -13.98 14.48
N LYS A 202 -5.64 -14.48 15.72
CA LYS A 202 -6.56 -14.15 16.80
C LYS A 202 -6.17 -12.83 17.45
N CYS A 203 -7.14 -12.01 17.79
CA CYS A 203 -6.93 -10.77 18.54
C CYS A 203 -8.04 -10.52 19.56
N TYR A 204 -7.72 -9.71 20.55
CA TYR A 204 -8.66 -9.25 21.55
C TYR A 204 -8.79 -7.73 21.49
N VAL A 205 -9.93 -7.21 21.96
CA VAL A 205 -10.17 -5.78 22.06
C VAL A 205 -10.71 -5.42 23.45
N VAL A 206 -10.22 -4.30 23.98
CA VAL A 206 -10.77 -3.63 25.16
C VAL A 206 -11.23 -2.25 24.73
N GLU A 207 -12.52 -2.01 24.80
CA GLU A 207 -13.11 -0.70 24.57
C GLU A 207 -12.81 0.24 25.75
N THR A 208 -12.67 1.53 25.46
CA THR A 208 -12.56 2.57 26.49
C THR A 208 -13.91 3.27 26.70
N ASP A 209 -13.98 4.22 27.61
CA ASP A 209 -15.17 5.07 27.81
C ASP A 209 -15.26 6.22 26.78
N ARG A 210 -14.29 6.33 25.88
CA ARG A 210 -14.27 7.29 24.77
C ARG A 210 -14.79 6.64 23.49
N ALA A 211 -15.62 7.36 22.79
CA ALA A 211 -16.15 6.88 21.51
C ALA A 211 -15.01 6.68 20.49
N ASN A 212 -14.99 5.53 19.81
CA ASN A 212 -14.02 5.14 18.81
C ASN A 212 -12.58 4.96 19.33
N GLU A 213 -12.36 4.90 20.64
CA GLU A 213 -11.07 4.60 21.25
C GLU A 213 -11.08 3.19 21.84
N PHE A 214 -10.09 2.38 21.49
CA PHE A 214 -9.96 1.02 22.01
C PHE A 214 -8.51 0.54 21.98
N PHE A 215 -8.22 -0.49 22.77
CA PHE A 215 -6.97 -1.21 22.72
C PHE A 215 -7.16 -2.57 22.07
N MET A 216 -6.32 -2.89 21.08
CA MET A 216 -6.33 -4.20 20.44
C MET A 216 -5.04 -4.95 20.75
N PHE A 217 -5.16 -6.25 20.95
CA PHE A 217 -4.07 -7.12 21.38
C PHE A 217 -3.88 -8.26 20.39
N GLU A 218 -2.67 -8.43 19.91
CA GLU A 218 -2.24 -9.60 19.13
C GLU A 218 -0.87 -10.08 19.60
N CYS A 219 -0.51 -11.31 19.27
CA CYS A 219 0.82 -11.83 19.53
C CYS A 219 1.53 -12.08 18.19
N ARG A 220 2.71 -11.50 18.03
CA ARG A 220 3.53 -11.62 16.83
C ARG A 220 4.87 -12.27 17.17
N THR A 221 5.41 -13.06 16.25
CA THR A 221 6.76 -13.60 16.40
C THR A 221 7.49 -13.60 15.07
N LYS A 222 8.76 -13.21 15.12
CA LYS A 222 9.71 -13.31 14.01
C LYS A 222 10.40 -14.67 13.94
N ASP A 223 10.23 -15.49 14.96
CA ASP A 223 10.95 -16.75 15.16
C ASP A 223 10.08 -17.96 14.77
N ASP A 224 9.16 -17.79 13.82
CA ASP A 224 8.27 -18.82 13.31
C ASP A 224 8.69 -19.25 11.91
N ASP A 225 9.35 -20.39 11.78
CA ASP A 225 9.83 -20.94 10.51
C ASP A 225 8.70 -21.18 9.48
N SER A 226 7.45 -21.25 9.93
CA SER A 226 6.28 -21.37 9.04
C SER A 226 5.78 -20.02 8.50
N ASN A 227 6.26 -18.91 9.07
CA ASN A 227 5.85 -17.53 8.71
C ASN A 227 7.06 -16.66 8.42
N VAL A 228 7.51 -16.67 7.18
CA VAL A 228 8.67 -15.86 6.74
C VAL A 228 8.41 -14.35 6.78
N TRP A 229 7.16 -13.92 6.67
CA TRP A 229 6.79 -12.50 6.52
C TRP A 229 7.12 -11.68 7.77
N ASP A 230 6.97 -12.24 8.96
CA ASP A 230 7.31 -11.57 10.21
C ASP A 230 8.78 -11.71 10.62
N SER A 231 9.60 -12.43 9.85
CA SER A 231 11.00 -12.72 10.19
C SER A 231 11.89 -11.46 10.32
N TYR A 232 11.48 -10.35 9.74
CA TYR A 232 12.18 -9.06 9.83
C TYR A 232 11.58 -8.07 10.84
N LEU A 233 10.63 -8.50 11.65
CA LEU A 233 10.18 -7.69 12.79
C LEU A 233 11.32 -7.47 13.80
N LYS A 234 11.30 -6.34 14.51
CA LYS A 234 12.34 -6.01 15.49
C LYS A 234 12.36 -6.95 16.71
N ALA A 235 11.19 -7.46 17.09
CA ALA A 235 11.01 -8.30 18.26
C ALA A 235 9.82 -9.25 18.10
N SER A 236 9.71 -10.21 19.02
CA SER A 236 8.55 -11.07 19.19
C SER A 236 7.84 -10.71 20.48
N GLY A 237 6.52 -10.85 20.55
CA GLY A 237 5.77 -10.62 21.79
C GLY A 237 4.34 -10.17 21.59
N LEU A 238 3.76 -9.70 22.69
CA LEU A 238 2.44 -9.10 22.70
C LEU A 238 2.51 -7.69 22.13
N MET A 239 1.71 -7.46 21.09
CA MET A 239 1.47 -6.14 20.52
C MET A 239 0.21 -5.55 21.14
N VAL A 240 0.28 -4.28 21.47
CA VAL A 240 -0.86 -3.50 21.97
C VAL A 240 -1.02 -2.30 21.05
N TRP A 241 -2.12 -2.29 20.32
CA TRP A 241 -2.50 -1.17 19.46
C TRP A 241 -3.45 -0.26 20.21
N HIS A 242 -3.16 1.02 20.25
CA HIS A 242 -4.07 2.04 20.75
C HIS A 242 -4.65 2.78 19.54
N ILE A 243 -5.93 2.66 19.36
CA ILE A 243 -6.68 3.22 18.24
C ILE A 243 -7.58 4.32 18.78
#